data_8bf436e8e57162f7f1838696cae0c5b9
#
_entry.id   8bf436e8e57162f7f1838696cae0c5b9
#
_cell.length_a   1.000
_cell.length_b   1.000
_cell.length_c   1.000
_cell.angle_alpha   90.00
_cell.angle_beta   90.00
_cell.angle_gamma   90.00
#
_symmetry.space_group_name_H-M   'P 1'
#
loop_
_entity.id
_entity.type
_entity.pdbx_description
1 polymer ?
#
loop_
_entity_poly.entity_id
_entity_poly.type
_entity_poly.pdbx_seq_one_letter_code
_entity_poly.pdbx_strand_id
1 'polypeptide(L)'
;PHMKALSEAGKLPLRVYNAVDGGEAGDFGPDIIGKSEGGLVITRAIKLYMDGALGSPGALLQAPYSDRPDITGLQRAKEEETLALLKRAYDAGVQVCFHAIGDKGNALVLDWMEKTFASVSPEERAKRDPRWRIEHSQVLRVADIPRFKADGIIPSMQPSHAIGDLYFA
;
A
#
# COMPACT_ATOMS: atom_id res chain seq x y z
N PRO A 1 14.98 4.97 12.63
CA PRO A 1 15.89 5.42 13.70
C PRO A 1 16.08 6.95 13.72
N HIS A 2 16.48 7.58 12.59
CA HIS A 2 16.82 9.02 12.57
C HIS A 2 15.68 9.97 12.98
N MET A 3 14.47 9.76 12.48
CA MET A 3 13.32 10.62 12.84
C MET A 3 12.97 10.54 14.32
N LYS A 4 13.05 9.33 14.90
CA LYS A 4 12.82 9.13 16.33
C LYS A 4 13.86 9.89 17.16
N ALA A 5 15.14 9.77 16.83
CA ALA A 5 16.22 10.49 17.49
C ALA A 5 16.09 12.03 17.37
N LEU A 6 15.66 12.54 16.22
CA LEU A 6 15.39 13.97 16.03
C LEU A 6 14.20 14.44 16.88
N SER A 7 13.17 13.60 17.02
CA SER A 7 12.01 13.88 17.88
C SER A 7 12.43 13.97 19.35
N GLU A 8 13.19 12.99 19.82
CA GLU A 8 13.70 12.90 21.20
C GLU A 8 14.65 14.07 21.54
N ALA A 9 15.42 14.51 20.55
CA ALA A 9 16.30 15.69 20.69
C ALA A 9 15.56 17.03 20.58
N GLY A 10 14.23 17.05 20.42
CA GLY A 10 13.44 18.28 20.25
C GLY A 10 13.73 19.04 18.94
N LYS A 11 14.35 18.39 17.96
CA LYS A 11 14.76 18.98 16.67
C LYS A 11 13.79 18.70 15.53
N LEU A 12 12.72 17.95 15.77
CA LEU A 12 11.71 17.65 14.75
C LEU A 12 10.56 18.67 14.84
N PRO A 13 10.35 19.53 13.82
CA PRO A 13 9.37 20.62 13.89
C PRO A 13 7.95 20.19 13.49
N LEU A 14 7.73 18.91 13.13
CA LEU A 14 6.46 18.43 12.61
C LEU A 14 6.16 16.99 13.07
N ARG A 15 4.89 16.59 12.94
CA ARG A 15 4.47 15.21 13.18
C ARG A 15 4.73 14.35 11.94
N VAL A 16 5.25 13.16 12.16
CA VAL A 16 5.57 12.19 11.11
C VAL A 16 4.79 10.89 11.35
N TYR A 17 4.00 10.48 10.37
CA TYR A 17 3.47 9.13 10.29
C TYR A 17 4.32 8.35 9.30
N ASN A 18 5.09 7.39 9.79
CA ASN A 18 6.11 6.70 9.04
C ASN A 18 5.65 5.30 8.60
N ALA A 19 5.99 4.93 7.38
CA ALA A 19 5.88 3.57 6.87
C ALA A 19 7.28 2.99 6.64
N VAL A 20 7.51 1.76 7.10
CA VAL A 20 8.76 1.03 6.90
C VAL A 20 8.64 0.18 5.65
N ASP A 21 9.73 -0.04 4.94
CA ASP A 21 9.75 -1.02 3.84
C ASP A 21 9.33 -2.40 4.35
N GLY A 22 8.41 -3.06 3.64
CA GLY A 22 7.84 -4.32 4.08
C GLY A 22 8.86 -5.46 4.16
N GLY A 23 9.90 -5.43 3.32
CA GLY A 23 11.00 -6.38 3.35
C GLY A 23 11.92 -6.20 4.56
N GLU A 24 11.99 -4.99 5.13
CA GLU A 24 12.81 -4.65 6.30
C GLU A 24 12.01 -4.67 7.61
N ALA A 25 10.70 -4.86 7.55
CA ALA A 25 9.82 -4.74 8.71
C ALA A 25 9.99 -5.87 9.75
N GLY A 26 10.70 -6.95 9.42
CA GLY A 26 10.97 -8.06 10.33
C GLY A 26 9.71 -8.61 10.99
N ASP A 27 9.72 -8.76 12.31
CA ASP A 27 8.58 -9.28 13.09
C ASP A 27 7.67 -8.19 13.65
N PHE A 28 7.72 -6.97 13.12
CA PHE A 28 6.95 -5.81 13.59
C PHE A 28 7.16 -5.49 15.08
N GLY A 29 8.38 -5.71 15.57
CA GLY A 29 8.75 -5.43 16.95
C GLY A 29 8.68 -3.94 17.31
N PRO A 30 8.74 -3.61 18.62
CA PRO A 30 8.57 -2.24 19.12
C PRO A 30 9.65 -1.27 18.65
N ASP A 31 10.79 -1.76 18.19
CA ASP A 31 11.86 -0.93 17.62
C ASP A 31 11.50 -0.41 16.21
N ILE A 32 10.61 -1.12 15.52
CA ILE A 32 10.15 -0.80 14.16
C ILE A 32 8.77 -0.15 14.23
N ILE A 33 7.81 -0.76 14.94
CA ILE A 33 6.44 -0.28 15.06
C ILE A 33 6.25 0.34 16.45
N GLY A 34 5.93 1.64 16.48
CA GLY A 34 5.73 2.33 17.75
C GLY A 34 5.68 3.84 17.60
N LYS A 35 5.77 4.51 18.76
CA LYS A 35 5.80 5.98 18.86
C LYS A 35 7.12 6.44 19.47
N SER A 36 7.59 7.61 19.04
CA SER A 36 8.65 8.30 19.75
C SER A 36 8.16 8.85 21.09
N GLU A 37 9.05 9.09 22.03
CA GLU A 37 8.77 9.90 23.20
C GLU A 37 8.20 11.26 22.75
N GLY A 38 7.16 11.75 23.39
CA GLY A 38 6.43 12.94 22.94
C GLY A 38 5.49 12.75 21.75
N GLY A 39 5.48 11.57 21.09
CA GLY A 39 4.49 11.18 20.09
C GLY A 39 4.56 11.88 18.73
N LEU A 40 5.66 12.61 18.45
CA LEU A 40 5.81 13.30 17.15
C LEU A 40 6.04 12.33 15.99
N VAL A 41 6.68 11.19 16.23
CA VAL A 41 6.88 10.15 15.21
C VAL A 41 6.07 8.92 15.57
N ILE A 42 5.23 8.50 14.65
CA ILE A 42 4.45 7.26 14.74
C ILE A 42 4.84 6.38 13.56
N THR A 43 5.37 5.20 13.83
CA THR A 43 5.59 4.16 12.83
C THR A 43 4.56 3.07 13.06
N ARG A 44 3.58 2.95 12.17
CA ARG A 44 2.49 1.95 12.26
C ARG A 44 2.13 1.36 10.91
N ALA A 45 2.92 1.64 9.89
CA ALA A 45 2.64 1.19 8.54
C ALA A 45 3.85 0.50 7.91
N ILE A 46 3.57 -0.39 6.98
CA ILE A 46 4.56 -0.95 6.04
C ILE A 46 4.24 -0.50 4.62
N LYS A 47 5.29 -0.33 3.81
CA LYS A 47 5.20 -0.01 2.38
C LYS A 47 5.56 -1.23 1.54
N LEU A 48 4.65 -1.60 0.62
CA LEU A 48 4.82 -2.67 -0.36
C LEU A 48 4.68 -2.13 -1.79
N TYR A 49 5.15 -2.90 -2.76
CA TYR A 49 5.14 -2.51 -4.17
C TYR A 49 4.65 -3.66 -5.04
N MET A 50 3.53 -3.45 -5.77
CA MET A 50 2.99 -4.41 -6.72
C MET A 50 3.68 -4.26 -8.09
N ASP A 51 3.86 -3.02 -8.53
CA ASP A 51 4.32 -2.71 -9.89
C ASP A 51 5.20 -1.47 -9.93
N GLY A 52 5.43 -0.91 -11.10
CA GLY A 52 6.17 0.32 -11.33
C GLY A 52 5.28 1.46 -11.81
N ALA A 53 5.92 2.53 -12.32
CA ALA A 53 5.24 3.73 -12.80
C ALA A 53 4.68 3.56 -14.22
N LEU A 54 3.62 4.33 -14.54
CA LEU A 54 2.98 4.28 -15.85
C LEU A 54 3.90 4.75 -16.97
N GLY A 55 4.53 5.92 -16.82
CA GLY A 55 5.37 6.54 -17.85
C GLY A 55 6.70 5.81 -18.13
N SER A 56 7.10 4.85 -17.29
CA SER A 56 8.28 4.00 -17.53
C SER A 56 7.91 2.54 -17.87
N PRO A 57 6.85 2.27 -18.58
CA PRO A 57 6.07 1.05 -18.80
C PRO A 57 6.23 -0.04 -17.72
N GLY A 58 6.21 0.37 -16.45
CA GLY A 58 6.35 -0.51 -15.30
C GLY A 58 5.02 -0.84 -14.59
N ALA A 59 3.97 -0.05 -14.83
CA ALA A 59 2.64 -0.31 -14.27
C ALA A 59 2.06 -1.60 -14.86
N LEU A 60 1.56 -2.48 -14.00
CA LEU A 60 1.07 -3.80 -14.41
C LEU A 60 -0.36 -3.69 -14.95
N LEU A 61 -0.49 -3.81 -16.28
CA LEU A 61 -1.75 -3.67 -17.01
C LEU A 61 -2.35 -5.01 -17.44
N GLN A 62 -3.67 -5.04 -17.63
CA GLN A 62 -4.40 -6.18 -18.21
C GLN A 62 -4.07 -6.36 -19.70
N ALA A 63 -4.01 -5.25 -20.43
CA ALA A 63 -3.63 -5.21 -21.84
C ALA A 63 -2.23 -4.60 -22.00
N PRO A 64 -1.53 -4.86 -23.11
CA PRO A 64 -0.28 -4.18 -23.42
C PRO A 64 -0.45 -2.65 -23.48
N TYR A 65 0.63 -1.95 -23.23
CA TYR A 65 0.69 -0.50 -23.48
C TYR A 65 0.39 -0.19 -24.94
N SER A 66 -0.34 0.91 -25.20
CA SER A 66 -0.76 1.28 -26.56
C SER A 66 0.42 1.65 -27.46
N ASP A 67 1.48 2.22 -26.89
CA ASP A 67 2.74 2.57 -27.55
C ASP A 67 3.82 1.47 -27.46
N ARG A 68 3.60 0.46 -26.61
CA ARG A 68 4.52 -0.67 -26.37
C ARG A 68 3.73 -2.00 -26.30
N PRO A 69 3.29 -2.54 -27.46
CA PRO A 69 2.43 -3.72 -27.51
C PRO A 69 3.12 -5.03 -27.07
N ASP A 70 4.41 -4.99 -26.83
CA ASP A 70 5.23 -6.08 -26.30
C ASP A 70 5.27 -6.12 -24.75
N ILE A 71 4.73 -5.10 -24.06
CA ILE A 71 4.88 -4.93 -22.61
C ILE A 71 3.50 -4.75 -21.94
N THR A 72 3.30 -5.46 -20.82
CA THR A 72 2.15 -5.30 -19.90
C THR A 72 2.57 -4.78 -18.53
N GLY A 73 3.81 -4.33 -18.37
CA GLY A 73 4.36 -3.88 -17.10
C GLY A 73 5.12 -4.95 -16.32
N LEU A 74 5.41 -4.67 -15.06
CA LEU A 74 6.26 -5.50 -14.21
C LEU A 74 5.54 -5.84 -12.89
N GLN A 75 5.28 -7.11 -12.64
CA GLN A 75 4.86 -7.57 -11.32
C GLN A 75 6.07 -7.74 -10.41
N ARG A 76 6.10 -7.00 -9.30
CA ARG A 76 7.21 -7.00 -8.32
C ARG A 76 6.93 -7.87 -7.10
N ALA A 77 5.66 -8.01 -6.72
CA ALA A 77 5.25 -8.80 -5.57
C ALA A 77 4.86 -10.23 -5.98
N LYS A 78 5.21 -11.21 -5.15
CA LYS A 78 4.79 -12.60 -5.30
C LYS A 78 3.64 -12.89 -4.33
N GLU A 79 2.63 -13.63 -4.80
CA GLU A 79 1.40 -13.85 -4.04
C GLU A 79 1.65 -14.51 -2.68
N GLU A 80 2.35 -15.64 -2.65
CA GLU A 80 2.56 -16.42 -1.43
C GLU A 80 3.28 -15.62 -0.34
N GLU A 81 4.42 -15.00 -0.70
CA GLU A 81 5.22 -14.17 0.21
C GLU A 81 4.41 -12.98 0.73
N THR A 82 3.63 -12.36 -0.16
CA THR A 82 2.80 -11.20 0.17
C THR A 82 1.63 -11.57 1.08
N LEU A 83 0.91 -12.64 0.80
CA LEU A 83 -0.20 -13.09 1.65
C LEU A 83 0.27 -13.41 3.08
N ALA A 84 1.42 -14.07 3.21
CA ALA A 84 2.02 -14.33 4.52
C ALA A 84 2.33 -13.02 5.28
N LEU A 85 2.88 -12.02 4.58
CA LEU A 85 3.19 -10.72 5.16
C LEU A 85 1.93 -9.92 5.52
N LEU A 86 0.91 -9.91 4.65
CA LEU A 86 -0.38 -9.27 4.91
C LEU A 86 -1.07 -9.86 6.14
N LYS A 87 -1.07 -11.19 6.27
CA LYS A 87 -1.62 -11.87 7.45
C LYS A 87 -0.92 -11.42 8.73
N ARG A 88 0.40 -11.40 8.74
CA ARG A 88 1.21 -10.94 9.89
C ARG A 88 0.94 -9.48 10.21
N ALA A 89 0.87 -8.60 9.19
CA ALA A 89 0.55 -7.19 9.37
C ALA A 89 -0.84 -6.99 9.97
N TYR A 90 -1.82 -7.77 9.51
CA TYR A 90 -3.17 -7.73 10.04
C TYR A 90 -3.20 -8.15 11.53
N ASP A 91 -2.56 -9.27 11.87
CA ASP A 91 -2.52 -9.79 13.23
C ASP A 91 -1.83 -8.81 14.20
N ALA A 92 -0.77 -8.15 13.74
CA ALA A 92 -0.03 -7.13 14.51
C ALA A 92 -0.70 -5.74 14.55
N GLY A 93 -1.82 -5.53 13.86
CA GLY A 93 -2.49 -4.22 13.78
C GLY A 93 -1.70 -3.17 13.01
N VAL A 94 -0.87 -3.63 12.05
CA VAL A 94 -0.04 -2.79 11.20
C VAL A 94 -0.80 -2.39 9.93
N GLN A 95 -0.78 -1.11 9.60
CA GLN A 95 -1.36 -0.61 8.36
C GLN A 95 -0.47 -1.01 7.17
N VAL A 96 -1.10 -1.40 6.06
CA VAL A 96 -0.43 -1.67 4.80
C VAL A 96 -0.66 -0.50 3.83
N CYS A 97 0.43 -0.01 3.25
CA CYS A 97 0.44 0.97 2.16
C CYS A 97 1.02 0.27 0.92
N PHE A 98 0.17 -0.22 0.03
CA PHE A 98 0.58 -1.00 -1.11
C PHE A 98 0.57 -0.15 -2.37
N HIS A 99 1.73 0.07 -3.00
CA HIS A 99 1.81 0.74 -4.30
C HIS A 99 1.20 -0.14 -5.39
N ALA A 100 0.22 0.38 -6.13
CA ALA A 100 -0.29 -0.21 -7.35
C ALA A 100 -0.81 0.87 -8.30
N ILE A 101 -0.27 0.91 -9.51
CA ILE A 101 -0.62 1.89 -10.55
C ILE A 101 -1.46 1.25 -11.65
N GLY A 102 -1.05 0.11 -12.20
CA GLY A 102 -1.77 -0.56 -13.28
C GLY A 102 -3.07 -1.22 -12.81
N ASP A 103 -4.02 -1.37 -13.72
CA ASP A 103 -5.34 -1.95 -13.45
C ASP A 103 -5.25 -3.43 -13.03
N LYS A 104 -4.34 -4.20 -13.62
CA LYS A 104 -4.04 -5.57 -13.17
C LYS A 104 -3.36 -5.58 -11.81
N GLY A 105 -2.42 -4.66 -11.59
CA GLY A 105 -1.74 -4.51 -10.31
C GLY A 105 -2.72 -4.19 -9.17
N ASN A 106 -3.62 -3.24 -9.37
CA ASN A 106 -4.67 -2.89 -8.43
C ASN A 106 -5.60 -4.07 -8.15
N ALA A 107 -6.04 -4.79 -9.19
CA ALA A 107 -6.89 -5.96 -9.04
C ALA A 107 -6.25 -7.04 -8.17
N LEU A 108 -4.97 -7.37 -8.41
CA LEU A 108 -4.23 -8.36 -7.62
C LEU A 108 -4.09 -7.95 -6.16
N VAL A 109 -3.78 -6.67 -5.90
CA VAL A 109 -3.68 -6.17 -4.52
C VAL A 109 -5.01 -6.27 -3.79
N LEU A 110 -6.12 -5.90 -4.45
CA LEU A 110 -7.46 -6.06 -3.90
C LEU A 110 -7.75 -7.54 -3.59
N ASP A 111 -7.50 -8.45 -4.53
CA ASP A 111 -7.69 -9.89 -4.35
C ASP A 111 -6.91 -10.42 -3.13
N TRP A 112 -5.67 -9.99 -2.94
CA TRP A 112 -4.83 -10.44 -1.83
C TRP A 112 -5.26 -9.85 -0.48
N MET A 113 -5.69 -8.59 -0.46
CA MET A 113 -6.27 -7.98 0.74
C MET A 113 -7.59 -8.65 1.12
N GLU A 114 -8.48 -8.92 0.16
CA GLU A 114 -9.73 -9.65 0.38
C GLU A 114 -9.48 -11.08 0.90
N LYS A 115 -8.54 -11.83 0.30
CA LYS A 115 -8.14 -13.15 0.80
C LYS A 115 -7.68 -13.09 2.26
N THR A 116 -6.92 -12.05 2.61
CA THR A 116 -6.46 -11.86 3.99
C THR A 116 -7.64 -11.56 4.93
N PHE A 117 -8.58 -10.73 4.50
CA PHE A 117 -9.75 -10.37 5.30
C PHE A 117 -10.82 -11.47 5.38
N ALA A 118 -10.85 -12.40 4.43
CA ALA A 118 -11.84 -13.49 4.39
C ALA A 118 -11.80 -14.40 5.62
N SER A 119 -10.68 -14.45 6.34
CA SER A 119 -10.53 -15.22 7.58
C SER A 119 -11.05 -14.50 8.84
N VAL A 120 -11.60 -13.29 8.68
CA VAL A 120 -12.01 -12.41 9.79
C VAL A 120 -13.43 -11.93 9.57
N SER A 121 -14.24 -11.90 10.62
CA SER A 121 -15.61 -11.38 10.49
C SER A 121 -15.61 -9.87 10.17
N PRO A 122 -16.66 -9.37 9.47
CA PRO A 122 -16.78 -7.93 9.19
C PRO A 122 -16.79 -7.07 10.46
N GLU A 123 -17.38 -7.57 11.54
CA GLU A 123 -17.44 -6.88 12.84
C GLU A 123 -16.05 -6.77 13.49
N GLU A 124 -15.26 -7.83 13.43
CA GLU A 124 -13.88 -7.83 13.91
C GLU A 124 -13.00 -6.90 13.10
N ARG A 125 -13.15 -6.93 11.76
CA ARG A 125 -12.44 -6.03 10.86
C ARG A 125 -12.79 -4.57 11.13
N ALA A 126 -14.07 -4.25 11.32
CA ALA A 126 -14.53 -2.90 11.66
C ALA A 126 -13.97 -2.42 13.01
N LYS A 127 -13.90 -3.30 14.02
CA LYS A 127 -13.28 -2.98 15.32
C LYS A 127 -11.80 -2.68 15.21
N ARG A 128 -11.07 -3.41 14.38
CA ARG A 128 -9.62 -3.23 14.19
C ARG A 128 -9.31 -1.97 13.39
N ASP A 129 -10.19 -1.54 12.48
CA ASP A 129 -10.01 -0.43 11.55
C ASP A 129 -8.60 -0.43 10.92
N PRO A 130 -8.25 -1.44 10.11
CA PRO A 130 -6.89 -1.62 9.60
C PRO A 130 -6.46 -0.46 8.71
N ARG A 131 -7.41 0.22 8.04
CA ARG A 131 -7.18 1.37 7.16
C ARG A 131 -6.09 1.13 6.12
N TRP A 132 -6.07 -0.07 5.58
CA TRP A 132 -5.12 -0.42 4.53
C TRP A 132 -5.37 0.42 3.29
N ARG A 133 -4.30 0.77 2.61
CA ARG A 133 -4.34 1.68 1.47
C ARG A 133 -3.68 1.08 0.26
N ILE A 134 -4.23 1.40 -0.91
CA ILE A 134 -3.52 1.24 -2.18
C ILE A 134 -3.07 2.64 -2.61
N GLU A 135 -1.76 2.85 -2.60
CA GLU A 135 -1.14 4.08 -3.02
C GLU A 135 -1.18 4.18 -4.54
N HIS A 136 -1.50 5.34 -5.01
CA HIS A 136 -1.77 5.72 -6.40
C HIS A 136 -3.16 5.30 -6.87
N SER A 137 -3.54 4.00 -6.88
CA SER A 137 -4.84 3.53 -7.42
C SER A 137 -5.18 4.23 -8.74
N GLN A 138 -4.20 4.32 -9.64
CA GLN A 138 -4.20 5.28 -10.73
C GLN A 138 -5.03 4.83 -11.93
N VAL A 139 -4.79 3.60 -12.39
CA VAL A 139 -5.58 2.96 -13.45
C VAL A 139 -6.41 1.85 -12.81
N LEU A 140 -7.73 1.95 -12.90
CA LEU A 140 -8.65 1.03 -12.24
C LEU A 140 -9.65 0.46 -13.24
N ARG A 141 -9.97 -0.82 -13.12
CA ARG A 141 -11.16 -1.38 -13.75
C ARG A 141 -12.40 -0.84 -13.04
N VAL A 142 -13.44 -0.51 -13.81
CA VAL A 142 -14.71 -0.03 -13.24
C VAL A 142 -15.28 -1.02 -12.21
N ALA A 143 -15.13 -2.32 -12.47
CA ALA A 143 -15.57 -3.38 -11.58
C ALA A 143 -14.85 -3.40 -10.21
N ASP A 144 -13.64 -2.85 -10.11
CA ASP A 144 -12.87 -2.85 -8.87
C ASP A 144 -13.19 -1.65 -7.96
N ILE A 145 -13.75 -0.57 -8.51
CA ILE A 145 -14.05 0.64 -7.73
C ILE A 145 -14.94 0.36 -6.51
N PRO A 146 -16.05 -0.40 -6.59
CA PRO A 146 -16.88 -0.68 -5.42
C PRO A 146 -16.19 -1.55 -4.36
N ARG A 147 -15.16 -2.33 -4.72
CA ARG A 147 -14.41 -3.20 -3.80
C ARG A 147 -13.69 -2.41 -2.70
N PHE A 148 -13.14 -1.24 -3.05
CA PHE A 148 -12.51 -0.35 -2.05
C PHE A 148 -13.44 -0.05 -0.89
N LYS A 149 -14.69 0.33 -1.18
CA LYS A 149 -15.70 0.61 -0.16
C LYS A 149 -16.11 -0.65 0.61
N ALA A 150 -16.34 -1.77 -0.11
CA ALA A 150 -16.79 -3.01 0.49
C ALA A 150 -15.82 -3.55 1.54
N ASP A 151 -14.51 -3.40 1.28
CA ASP A 151 -13.45 -3.91 2.15
C ASP A 151 -12.82 -2.86 3.06
N GLY A 152 -13.26 -1.61 2.98
CA GLY A 152 -12.71 -0.51 3.77
C GLY A 152 -11.26 -0.18 3.39
N ILE A 153 -10.86 -0.45 2.13
CA ILE A 153 -9.55 -0.14 1.58
C ILE A 153 -9.55 1.31 1.08
N ILE A 154 -8.50 2.06 1.39
CA ILE A 154 -8.41 3.48 1.04
C ILE A 154 -7.64 3.63 -0.28
N PRO A 155 -8.27 4.16 -1.36
CA PRO A 155 -7.55 4.59 -2.55
C PRO A 155 -6.82 5.90 -2.24
N SER A 156 -5.50 5.85 -2.13
CA SER A 156 -4.65 6.99 -1.79
C SER A 156 -4.13 7.63 -3.08
N MET A 157 -4.95 8.45 -3.71
CA MET A 157 -4.77 8.94 -5.07
C MET A 157 -4.07 10.31 -5.13
N GLN A 158 -3.39 10.56 -6.24
CA GLN A 158 -2.89 11.88 -6.63
C GLN A 158 -3.77 12.43 -7.77
N PRO A 159 -4.62 13.43 -7.54
CA PRO A 159 -5.50 13.98 -8.59
C PRO A 159 -4.75 14.50 -9.81
N SER A 160 -3.50 14.91 -9.66
CA SER A 160 -2.64 15.37 -10.77
C SER A 160 -2.36 14.29 -11.82
N HIS A 161 -2.40 13.00 -11.46
CA HIS A 161 -2.23 11.90 -12.42
C HIS A 161 -3.34 11.87 -13.48
N ALA A 162 -4.56 12.27 -13.11
CA ALA A 162 -5.67 12.34 -14.06
C ALA A 162 -5.46 13.37 -15.19
N ILE A 163 -4.51 14.28 -15.02
CA ILE A 163 -4.18 15.32 -16.01
C ILE A 163 -2.80 15.05 -16.61
N GLY A 164 -1.79 14.82 -15.75
CA GLY A 164 -0.38 14.70 -16.17
C GLY A 164 -0.08 13.43 -16.96
N ASP A 165 -0.80 12.35 -16.68
CA ASP A 165 -0.49 11.02 -17.22
C ASP A 165 -1.37 10.63 -18.42
N LEU A 166 -2.27 11.52 -18.88
CA LEU A 166 -3.10 11.30 -20.07
C LEU A 166 -2.30 10.98 -21.36
N TYR A 167 -1.04 11.34 -21.38
CA TYR A 167 -0.15 11.08 -22.52
C TYR A 167 0.53 9.71 -22.49
N PHE A 168 0.40 8.96 -21.36
CA PHE A 168 1.07 7.67 -21.14
C PHE A 168 0.09 6.50 -21.03
N ALA A 169 -1.20 6.76 -20.99
CA ALA A 169 -2.25 5.76 -20.80
C ALA A 169 -3.07 5.49 -22.07
#